data_815a19f508ca949d79d8177de06895e8
#
_entry.id   815a19f508ca949d79d8177de06895e8
#
_cell.length_a   1.000
_cell.length_b   1.000
_cell.length_c   1.000
_cell.angle_alpha   90.00
_cell.angle_beta   90.00
_cell.angle_gamma   90.00
#
_symmetry.space_group_name_H-M   'P 1'
#
loop_
_entity.id
_entity.type
_entity.pdbx_description
1 polymer ?
#
loop_
_entity_poly.entity_id
_entity_poly.type
_entity_poly.pdbx_seq_one_letter_code
_entity_poly.pdbx_strand_id
1 'polypeptide(L)'
;MVKRIGSLPIRFTFTRASMKLFLDTAHLPTIKKGLETGLIEGITTNPTLLSKEGDAITDLLKEICSTMEPYDVSVEVTQRDPKALYAQARRIADLASNVVVKVPCLPEYTPLIKQLVQEGIAVNITLIFSAVQGLLMAKLGVKYISPFVGRLDDIDINGIDLVRDLKKIQDTYGFKTQLLAASLRSPLHVHDAALAGADVATLPPTLFDLL
;
A
#
# COMPACT_ATOMS: atom_id res chain seq x y z
N MET A 1 -49.55 28.32 22.64
CA MET A 1 -48.91 28.15 21.33
C MET A 1 -47.43 27.85 21.58
N VAL A 2 -47.07 26.56 21.70
CA VAL A 2 -45.74 26.11 22.08
C VAL A 2 -44.96 25.81 20.80
N LYS A 3 -43.89 26.60 20.52
CA LYS A 3 -43.00 26.36 19.38
C LYS A 3 -42.16 25.10 19.65
N ARG A 4 -42.35 24.06 18.82
CA ARG A 4 -41.45 22.90 18.75
C ARG A 4 -40.08 23.37 18.25
N ILE A 5 -39.07 23.25 19.10
CA ILE A 5 -37.67 23.39 18.72
C ILE A 5 -37.29 22.09 17.97
N GLY A 6 -37.08 22.21 16.67
CA GLY A 6 -36.61 21.08 15.85
C GLY A 6 -35.21 20.66 16.27
N SER A 7 -35.07 19.42 16.68
CA SER A 7 -33.76 18.78 16.94
C SER A 7 -33.03 18.58 15.61
N LEU A 8 -31.97 19.36 15.36
CA LEU A 8 -31.02 19.07 14.30
C LEU A 8 -30.34 17.72 14.63
N PRO A 9 -30.22 16.80 13.67
CA PRO A 9 -29.50 15.56 13.89
C PRO A 9 -28.02 15.91 14.09
N ILE A 10 -27.47 15.56 15.25
CA ILE A 10 -26.03 15.63 15.53
C ILE A 10 -25.37 14.63 14.59
N ARG A 11 -24.80 15.09 13.49
CA ARG A 11 -23.91 14.29 12.65
C ARG A 11 -22.58 14.18 13.40
N PHE A 12 -22.38 13.07 14.06
CA PHE A 12 -21.04 12.66 14.51
C PHE A 12 -20.23 12.28 13.25
N THR A 13 -19.49 13.21 12.70
CA THR A 13 -18.44 12.91 11.75
C THR A 13 -17.25 12.36 12.54
N PHE A 14 -17.25 11.08 12.82
CA PHE A 14 -16.04 10.39 13.23
C PHE A 14 -15.13 10.30 12.00
N THR A 15 -14.30 11.29 11.78
CA THR A 15 -13.16 11.20 10.85
C THR A 15 -12.00 10.47 11.53
N ARG A 16 -12.23 9.29 12.06
CA ARG A 16 -11.15 8.38 12.36
C ARG A 16 -10.86 7.64 11.07
N ALA A 17 -9.67 7.89 10.48
CA ALA A 17 -9.23 7.11 9.34
C ALA A 17 -9.28 5.62 9.70
N SER A 18 -10.08 4.83 8.98
CA SER A 18 -10.09 3.37 9.13
C SER A 18 -8.86 2.81 8.42
N MET A 19 -8.37 1.65 8.87
CA MET A 19 -7.36 0.91 8.13
C MET A 19 -7.95 0.48 6.79
N LYS A 20 -7.32 0.87 5.68
CA LYS A 20 -7.73 0.48 4.33
C LYS A 20 -7.36 -0.98 4.06
N LEU A 21 -8.19 -1.69 3.31
CA LEU A 21 -7.89 -3.02 2.83
C LEU A 21 -7.55 -2.99 1.34
N PHE A 22 -6.36 -3.49 1.02
CA PHE A 22 -5.92 -3.69 -0.36
C PHE A 22 -5.88 -5.17 -0.68
N LEU A 23 -6.08 -5.56 -1.96
CA LEU A 23 -5.80 -6.91 -2.44
C LEU A 23 -4.42 -6.99 -3.07
N ASP A 24 -3.66 -8.03 -2.72
CA ASP A 24 -2.35 -8.34 -3.33
C ASP A 24 -2.56 -9.31 -4.50
N THR A 25 -2.94 -8.78 -5.66
CA THR A 25 -3.27 -9.56 -6.85
C THR A 25 -3.20 -8.71 -8.13
N ALA A 26 -2.94 -9.38 -9.28
CA ALA A 26 -3.10 -8.81 -10.61
C ALA A 26 -4.26 -9.47 -11.39
N HIS A 27 -4.98 -10.43 -10.79
CA HIS A 27 -6.07 -11.17 -11.43
C HIS A 27 -7.35 -10.34 -11.45
N LEU A 28 -7.69 -9.79 -12.60
CA LEU A 28 -8.78 -8.82 -12.78
C LEU A 28 -10.17 -9.32 -12.29
N PRO A 29 -10.58 -10.58 -12.56
CA PRO A 29 -11.84 -11.09 -12.01
C PRO A 29 -11.90 -11.07 -10.48
N THR A 30 -10.80 -11.39 -9.79
CA THR A 30 -10.70 -11.32 -8.32
C THR A 30 -10.79 -9.88 -7.82
N ILE A 31 -10.16 -8.93 -8.52
CA ILE A 31 -10.26 -7.51 -8.20
C ILE A 31 -11.71 -7.04 -8.28
N LYS A 32 -12.42 -7.36 -9.38
CA LYS A 32 -13.83 -7.00 -9.57
C LYS A 32 -14.71 -7.56 -8.46
N LYS A 33 -14.53 -8.85 -8.11
CA LYS A 33 -15.24 -9.49 -6.98
C LYS A 33 -14.94 -8.79 -5.64
N GLY A 34 -13.69 -8.44 -5.39
CA GLY A 34 -13.30 -7.70 -4.19
C GLY A 34 -13.97 -6.33 -4.08
N LEU A 35 -14.03 -5.58 -5.18
CA LEU A 35 -14.70 -4.28 -5.22
C LEU A 35 -16.21 -4.35 -4.93
N GLU A 36 -16.89 -5.43 -5.36
CA GLU A 36 -18.32 -5.66 -5.08
C GLU A 36 -18.62 -5.74 -3.58
N THR A 37 -17.64 -6.10 -2.75
CA THR A 37 -17.79 -6.12 -1.29
C THR A 37 -17.87 -4.72 -0.66
N GLY A 38 -17.39 -3.70 -1.36
CA GLY A 38 -17.25 -2.33 -0.83
C GLY A 38 -16.14 -2.17 0.22
N LEU A 39 -15.32 -3.20 0.45
CA LEU A 39 -14.26 -3.19 1.47
C LEU A 39 -12.86 -2.91 0.89
N ILE A 40 -12.67 -3.13 -0.41
CA ILE A 40 -11.36 -2.97 -1.06
C ILE A 40 -11.17 -1.55 -1.56
N GLU A 41 -10.08 -0.93 -1.09
CA GLU A 41 -9.71 0.46 -1.34
C GLU A 41 -8.34 0.60 -2.02
N GLY A 42 -7.84 -0.47 -2.65
CA GLY A 42 -6.59 -0.44 -3.41
C GLY A 42 -6.07 -1.83 -3.77
N ILE A 43 -5.04 -1.82 -4.58
CA ILE A 43 -4.37 -3.04 -5.07
C ILE A 43 -2.86 -2.90 -4.88
N THR A 44 -2.21 -3.98 -4.46
CA THR A 44 -0.77 -4.15 -4.65
C THR A 44 -0.52 -5.25 -5.66
N THR A 45 0.45 -5.01 -6.54
CA THR A 45 0.97 -6.03 -7.44
C THR A 45 2.45 -6.27 -7.15
N ASN A 46 2.99 -7.32 -7.76
CA ASN A 46 4.42 -7.59 -7.76
C ASN A 46 4.78 -8.36 -9.05
N PRO A 47 6.06 -8.45 -9.44
CA PRO A 47 6.47 -9.13 -10.67
C PRO A 47 5.98 -10.57 -10.78
N THR A 48 5.96 -11.30 -9.66
CA THR A 48 5.49 -12.71 -9.63
C THR A 48 3.98 -12.83 -9.90
N LEU A 49 3.18 -11.87 -9.43
CA LEU A 49 1.74 -11.86 -9.71
C LEU A 49 1.47 -11.49 -11.16
N LEU A 50 2.14 -10.45 -11.68
CA LEU A 50 1.98 -10.02 -13.06
C LEU A 50 2.41 -11.07 -14.07
N SER A 51 3.50 -11.81 -13.80
CA SER A 51 3.98 -12.87 -14.71
C SER A 51 3.01 -14.05 -14.88
N LYS A 52 2.03 -14.20 -13.98
CA LYS A 52 0.99 -15.24 -14.09
C LYS A 52 -0.14 -14.87 -15.04
N GLU A 53 -0.25 -13.60 -15.41
CA GLU A 53 -1.37 -13.07 -16.19
C GLU A 53 -1.05 -12.96 -17.70
N GLY A 54 0.13 -13.47 -18.15
CA GLY A 54 0.52 -13.53 -19.56
C GLY A 54 1.35 -12.33 -20.04
N ASP A 55 1.45 -12.15 -21.36
CA ASP A 55 2.42 -11.22 -21.99
C ASP A 55 1.93 -9.77 -22.12
N ALA A 56 0.62 -9.52 -22.10
CA ALA A 56 0.02 -8.19 -22.28
C ALA A 56 -0.03 -7.36 -20.98
N ILE A 57 1.06 -7.35 -20.20
CA ILE A 57 1.11 -6.76 -18.85
C ILE A 57 0.71 -5.27 -18.86
N THR A 58 1.13 -4.50 -19.86
CA THR A 58 0.83 -3.06 -19.91
C THR A 58 -0.67 -2.79 -20.07
N ASP A 59 -1.35 -3.54 -20.92
CA ASP A 59 -2.78 -3.36 -21.14
C ASP A 59 -3.59 -3.85 -19.95
N LEU A 60 -3.18 -4.97 -19.35
CA LEU A 60 -3.74 -5.44 -18.09
C LEU A 60 -3.62 -4.40 -16.97
N LEU A 61 -2.44 -3.79 -16.80
CA LEU A 61 -2.25 -2.74 -15.79
C LEU A 61 -3.15 -1.53 -16.03
N LYS A 62 -3.33 -1.09 -17.28
CA LYS A 62 -4.26 -0.02 -17.61
C LYS A 62 -5.71 -0.39 -17.26
N GLU A 63 -6.12 -1.64 -17.56
CA GLU A 63 -7.47 -2.11 -17.21
C GLU A 63 -7.66 -2.20 -15.69
N ILE A 64 -6.66 -2.71 -14.95
CA ILE A 64 -6.69 -2.72 -13.48
C ILE A 64 -6.81 -1.29 -12.94
N CYS A 65 -5.98 -0.36 -13.41
CA CYS A 65 -6.02 1.03 -12.95
C CYS A 65 -7.39 1.68 -13.21
N SER A 66 -7.94 1.50 -14.41
CA SER A 66 -9.27 2.01 -14.75
C SER A 66 -10.39 1.39 -13.90
N THR A 67 -10.29 0.09 -13.60
CA THR A 67 -11.26 -0.63 -12.77
C THR A 67 -11.21 -0.15 -11.31
N MET A 68 -10.01 0.20 -10.84
CA MET A 68 -9.76 0.60 -9.45
C MET A 68 -9.98 2.09 -9.18
N GLU A 69 -10.18 2.93 -10.19
CA GLU A 69 -10.35 4.37 -9.94
C GLU A 69 -11.54 4.64 -8.99
N PRO A 70 -11.35 5.46 -7.94
CA PRO A 70 -10.21 6.34 -7.62
C PRO A 70 -9.14 5.72 -6.70
N TYR A 71 -9.15 4.41 -6.47
CA TYR A 71 -8.28 3.73 -5.52
C TYR A 71 -6.89 3.45 -6.08
N ASP A 72 -5.88 3.47 -5.21
CA ASP A 72 -4.47 3.29 -5.58
C ASP A 72 -4.15 1.88 -6.11
N VAL A 73 -3.29 1.83 -7.11
CA VAL A 73 -2.72 0.60 -7.67
C VAL A 73 -1.19 0.66 -7.58
N SER A 74 -0.61 -0.14 -6.69
CA SER A 74 0.85 -0.24 -6.55
C SER A 74 1.44 -1.18 -7.58
N VAL A 75 2.31 -0.66 -8.46
CA VAL A 75 2.97 -1.41 -9.55
C VAL A 75 4.48 -1.41 -9.34
N GLU A 76 5.06 -2.62 -9.18
CA GLU A 76 6.47 -2.78 -8.83
C GLU A 76 7.38 -2.73 -10.07
N VAL A 77 8.49 -1.98 -9.94
CA VAL A 77 9.57 -1.96 -10.93
C VAL A 77 10.32 -3.30 -10.95
N THR A 78 10.85 -3.67 -12.12
CA THR A 78 11.60 -4.92 -12.33
C THR A 78 13.06 -4.70 -12.73
N GLN A 79 13.40 -3.49 -13.18
CA GLN A 79 14.76 -3.13 -13.53
C GLN A 79 15.63 -3.04 -12.27
N ARG A 80 16.90 -3.41 -12.39
CA ARG A 80 17.87 -3.38 -11.28
C ARG A 80 18.88 -2.24 -11.41
N ASP A 81 19.28 -1.92 -12.63
CA ASP A 81 20.14 -0.74 -12.88
C ASP A 81 19.40 0.54 -12.50
N PRO A 82 19.98 1.44 -11.68
CA PRO A 82 19.28 2.62 -11.20
C PRO A 82 18.72 3.53 -12.30
N LYS A 83 19.43 3.71 -13.43
CA LYS A 83 18.95 4.54 -14.55
C LYS A 83 17.79 3.88 -15.28
N ALA A 84 17.90 2.58 -15.56
CA ALA A 84 16.85 1.80 -16.20
C ALA A 84 15.61 1.72 -15.29
N LEU A 85 15.80 1.54 -13.98
CA LEU A 85 14.74 1.53 -12.97
C LEU A 85 14.01 2.86 -12.93
N TYR A 86 14.73 3.99 -12.89
CA TYR A 86 14.12 5.31 -12.91
C TYR A 86 13.29 5.54 -14.18
N ALA A 87 13.82 5.18 -15.35
CA ALA A 87 13.09 5.29 -16.61
C ALA A 87 11.83 4.38 -16.63
N GLN A 88 11.90 3.18 -16.05
CA GLN A 88 10.75 2.30 -15.90
C GLN A 88 9.73 2.89 -14.92
N ALA A 89 10.16 3.41 -13.78
CA ALA A 89 9.30 4.02 -12.77
C ALA A 89 8.45 5.15 -13.35
N ARG A 90 9.04 6.02 -14.17
CA ARG A 90 8.29 7.08 -14.86
C ARG A 90 7.26 6.52 -15.84
N ARG A 91 7.64 5.53 -16.68
CA ARG A 91 6.67 4.89 -17.59
C ARG A 91 5.51 4.23 -16.85
N ILE A 92 5.78 3.63 -15.68
CA ILE A 92 4.74 3.06 -14.84
C ILE A 92 3.84 4.16 -14.28
N ALA A 93 4.39 5.26 -13.79
CA ALA A 93 3.62 6.39 -13.29
C ALA A 93 2.71 7.01 -14.37
N ASP A 94 3.15 7.01 -15.63
CA ASP A 94 2.39 7.56 -16.76
C ASP A 94 1.22 6.67 -17.22
N LEU A 95 1.04 5.46 -16.65
CA LEU A 95 -0.05 4.55 -17.04
C LEU A 95 -1.44 5.08 -16.64
N ALA A 96 -1.56 5.63 -15.43
CA ALA A 96 -2.81 6.19 -14.91
C ALA A 96 -2.56 7.06 -13.67
N SER A 97 -3.52 7.93 -13.33
CA SER A 97 -3.45 8.89 -12.21
C SER A 97 -3.41 8.22 -10.82
N ASN A 98 -3.96 7.01 -10.71
CA ASN A 98 -4.03 6.24 -9.47
C ASN A 98 -2.87 5.23 -9.30
N VAL A 99 -1.87 5.29 -10.17
CA VAL A 99 -0.67 4.45 -10.03
C VAL A 99 0.21 4.95 -8.90
N VAL A 100 0.67 4.00 -8.09
CA VAL A 100 1.74 4.18 -7.11
C VAL A 100 2.91 3.30 -7.49
N VAL A 101 4.05 3.90 -7.82
CA VAL A 101 5.25 3.15 -8.24
C VAL A 101 5.85 2.44 -7.04
N LYS A 102 5.94 1.11 -7.09
CA LYS A 102 6.48 0.30 -6.00
C LYS A 102 7.96 0.02 -6.26
N VAL A 103 8.82 0.38 -5.29
CA VAL A 103 10.28 0.31 -5.39
C VAL A 103 10.85 -0.43 -4.18
N PRO A 104 11.76 -1.41 -4.37
CA PRO A 104 12.45 -2.08 -3.26
C PRO A 104 13.28 -1.11 -2.42
N CYS A 105 13.32 -1.34 -1.10
CA CYS A 105 14.12 -0.56 -0.15
C CYS A 105 15.60 -0.95 -0.23
N LEU A 106 16.32 -0.43 -1.23
CA LEU A 106 17.75 -0.64 -1.37
C LEU A 106 18.49 0.72 -1.29
N PRO A 107 19.67 0.77 -0.62
CA PRO A 107 20.40 2.02 -0.44
C PRO A 107 20.73 2.74 -1.76
N GLU A 108 21.10 2.00 -2.79
CA GLU A 108 21.42 2.52 -4.12
C GLU A 108 20.25 3.21 -4.83
N TYR A 109 19.01 2.90 -4.43
CA TYR A 109 17.82 3.52 -5.00
C TYR A 109 17.39 4.81 -4.28
N THR A 110 17.99 5.14 -3.14
CA THR A 110 17.63 6.34 -2.36
C THR A 110 17.65 7.64 -3.17
N PRO A 111 18.69 7.94 -4.01
CA PRO A 111 18.68 9.16 -4.80
C PRO A 111 17.54 9.24 -5.82
N LEU A 112 17.24 8.12 -6.50
CA LEU A 112 16.16 8.07 -7.48
C LEU A 112 14.77 8.13 -6.83
N ILE A 113 14.59 7.51 -5.66
CA ILE A 113 13.34 7.61 -4.89
C ILE A 113 13.07 9.07 -4.52
N LYS A 114 14.10 9.80 -4.02
CA LYS A 114 13.99 11.22 -3.75
C LYS A 114 13.57 12.00 -5.00
N GLN A 115 14.17 11.70 -6.14
CA GLN A 115 13.85 12.37 -7.40
C GLN A 115 12.42 12.12 -7.83
N LEU A 116 11.94 10.85 -7.79
CA LEU A 116 10.54 10.50 -8.12
C LEU A 116 9.54 11.27 -7.24
N VAL A 117 9.80 11.35 -5.93
CA VAL A 117 8.96 12.10 -5.00
C VAL A 117 8.95 13.60 -5.31
N GLN A 118 10.12 14.19 -5.65
CA GLN A 118 10.23 15.60 -6.04
C GLN A 118 9.49 15.90 -7.36
N GLU A 119 9.36 14.93 -8.24
CA GLU A 119 8.56 15.02 -9.48
C GLU A 119 7.04 14.81 -9.23
N GLY A 120 6.62 14.61 -7.98
CA GLY A 120 5.22 14.39 -7.62
C GLY A 120 4.72 12.97 -7.89
N ILE A 121 5.61 12.03 -8.21
CA ILE A 121 5.26 10.63 -8.43
C ILE A 121 4.99 9.96 -7.07
N ALA A 122 3.82 9.33 -6.93
CA ALA A 122 3.49 8.56 -5.75
C ALA A 122 4.34 7.28 -5.69
N VAL A 123 5.02 7.05 -4.55
CA VAL A 123 5.94 5.92 -4.38
C VAL A 123 5.53 5.06 -3.18
N ASN A 124 5.56 3.74 -3.35
CA ASN A 124 5.44 2.73 -2.30
C ASN A 124 6.78 2.01 -2.13
N ILE A 125 7.42 2.15 -0.98
CA ILE A 125 8.68 1.44 -0.71
C ILE A 125 8.38 0.07 -0.14
N THR A 126 8.73 -0.96 -0.89
CA THR A 126 8.56 -2.37 -0.50
C THR A 126 9.81 -2.97 0.09
N LEU A 127 9.69 -4.18 0.67
CA LEU A 127 10.80 -4.89 1.31
C LEU A 127 11.41 -4.11 2.48
N ILE A 128 10.56 -3.52 3.31
CA ILE A 128 10.98 -2.91 4.58
C ILE A 128 11.06 -4.00 5.66
N PHE A 129 12.25 -4.17 6.23
CA PHE A 129 12.56 -5.17 7.25
C PHE A 129 13.11 -4.56 8.55
N SER A 130 13.28 -3.22 8.62
CA SER A 130 13.67 -2.55 9.84
C SER A 130 13.02 -1.17 10.00
N ALA A 131 12.87 -0.74 11.24
CA ALA A 131 12.31 0.58 11.56
C ALA A 131 13.16 1.73 10.99
N VAL A 132 14.48 1.55 10.93
CA VAL A 132 15.40 2.55 10.35
C VAL A 132 15.19 2.70 8.85
N GLN A 133 15.01 1.59 8.11
CA GLN A 133 14.66 1.66 6.68
C GLN A 133 13.38 2.47 6.47
N GLY A 134 12.31 2.17 7.24
CA GLY A 134 11.05 2.90 7.14
C GLY A 134 11.17 4.38 7.50
N LEU A 135 11.92 4.72 8.57
CA LEU A 135 12.21 6.10 8.95
C LEU A 135 12.89 6.89 7.81
N LEU A 136 13.93 6.32 7.18
CA LEU A 136 14.65 6.97 6.09
C LEU A 136 13.72 7.24 4.89
N MET A 137 12.89 6.28 4.53
CA MET A 137 11.95 6.41 3.42
C MET A 137 10.82 7.40 3.74
N ALA A 138 10.29 7.39 4.96
CA ALA A 138 9.29 8.38 5.40
C ALA A 138 9.84 9.82 5.35
N LYS A 139 11.11 10.03 5.70
CA LYS A 139 11.79 11.34 5.55
C LYS A 139 11.90 11.81 4.11
N LEU A 140 11.90 10.92 3.12
CA LEU A 140 11.87 11.29 1.71
C LEU A 140 10.47 11.73 1.24
N GLY A 141 9.42 11.48 2.04
CA GLY A 141 8.04 11.86 1.72
C GLY A 141 7.34 10.91 0.77
N VAL A 142 7.73 9.64 0.74
CA VAL A 142 7.05 8.60 -0.05
C VAL A 142 5.59 8.42 0.42
N LYS A 143 4.69 7.97 -0.45
CA LYS A 143 3.28 7.79 -0.11
C LYS A 143 3.08 6.61 0.84
N TYR A 144 3.72 5.47 0.56
CA TYR A 144 3.63 4.26 1.36
C TYR A 144 5.01 3.71 1.73
N ILE A 145 5.12 3.11 2.91
CA ILE A 145 6.17 2.17 3.29
C ILE A 145 5.53 0.83 3.62
N SER A 146 6.09 -0.27 3.10
CA SER A 146 5.50 -1.61 3.22
C SER A 146 6.40 -2.53 4.05
N PRO A 147 6.24 -2.59 5.39
CA PRO A 147 6.90 -3.60 6.24
C PRO A 147 6.37 -5.00 5.93
N PHE A 148 7.31 -5.96 5.85
CA PHE A 148 7.01 -7.35 5.49
C PHE A 148 6.86 -8.21 6.74
N VAL A 149 5.64 -8.32 7.27
CA VAL A 149 5.32 -9.05 8.50
C VAL A 149 5.69 -10.53 8.38
N GLY A 150 5.02 -11.29 7.54
CA GLY A 150 5.19 -12.73 7.46
C GLY A 150 6.57 -13.19 6.97
N ARG A 151 7.37 -12.31 6.32
CA ARG A 151 8.77 -12.63 5.98
C ARG A 151 9.70 -12.53 7.18
N LEU A 152 9.40 -11.68 8.15
CA LEU A 152 10.11 -11.62 9.42
C LEU A 152 9.76 -12.85 10.28
N ASP A 153 8.50 -13.27 10.29
CA ASP A 153 8.08 -14.47 11.01
C ASP A 153 8.78 -15.74 10.47
N ASP A 154 9.10 -15.79 9.16
CA ASP A 154 9.85 -16.91 8.56
C ASP A 154 11.25 -17.10 9.18
N ILE A 155 11.79 -16.11 9.87
CA ILE A 155 13.11 -16.11 10.51
C ILE A 155 13.01 -15.87 12.03
N ASP A 156 11.87 -16.28 12.63
CA ASP A 156 11.61 -16.20 14.07
C ASP A 156 11.65 -14.76 14.66
N ILE A 157 11.37 -13.74 13.83
CA ILE A 157 11.22 -12.36 14.27
C ILE A 157 9.73 -11.99 14.20
N ASN A 158 9.13 -11.53 15.31
CA ASN A 158 7.74 -11.08 15.32
C ASN A 158 7.56 -9.85 14.39
N GLY A 159 7.08 -10.07 13.17
CA GLY A 159 6.99 -9.05 12.13
C GLY A 159 6.05 -7.91 12.48
N ILE A 160 5.06 -8.14 13.34
CA ILE A 160 4.12 -7.08 13.75
C ILE A 160 4.77 -6.03 14.65
N ASP A 161 5.86 -6.35 15.36
CA ASP A 161 6.59 -5.38 16.16
C ASP A 161 7.22 -4.29 15.27
N LEU A 162 7.65 -4.64 14.05
CA LEU A 162 8.10 -3.66 13.07
C LEU A 162 6.98 -2.67 12.69
N VAL A 163 5.74 -3.14 12.55
CA VAL A 163 4.58 -2.28 12.27
C VAL A 163 4.34 -1.31 13.44
N ARG A 164 4.39 -1.81 14.69
CA ARG A 164 4.24 -0.99 15.91
C ARG A 164 5.32 0.08 16.02
N ASP A 165 6.58 -0.28 15.77
CA ASP A 165 7.70 0.66 15.83
C ASP A 165 7.60 1.74 14.77
N LEU A 166 7.26 1.37 13.53
CA LEU A 166 7.06 2.31 12.43
C LEU A 166 5.88 3.25 12.70
N LYS A 167 4.78 2.74 13.27
CA LYS A 167 3.63 3.58 13.67
C LYS A 167 4.03 4.60 14.73
N LYS A 168 4.77 4.16 15.74
CA LYS A 168 5.29 5.07 16.78
C LYS A 168 6.20 6.16 16.20
N ILE A 169 7.07 5.80 15.25
CA ILE A 169 7.93 6.76 14.53
C ILE A 169 7.08 7.73 13.72
N GLN A 170 6.11 7.24 12.95
CA GLN A 170 5.19 8.04 12.15
C GLN A 170 4.49 9.10 13.03
N ASP A 171 3.92 8.67 14.16
CA ASP A 171 3.19 9.55 15.06
C ASP A 171 4.11 10.56 15.78
N THR A 172 5.31 10.11 16.19
CA THR A 172 6.30 10.96 16.88
C THR A 172 6.77 12.14 16.02
N TYR A 173 6.99 11.90 14.73
CA TYR A 173 7.52 12.91 13.81
C TYR A 173 6.46 13.52 12.88
N GLY A 174 5.21 13.07 12.96
CA GLY A 174 4.10 13.57 12.14
C GLY A 174 4.27 13.30 10.64
N PHE A 175 4.89 12.18 10.26
CA PHE A 175 5.06 11.82 8.86
C PHE A 175 3.71 11.56 8.18
N LYS A 176 3.57 12.03 6.93
CA LYS A 176 2.38 11.80 6.10
C LYS A 176 2.41 10.46 5.34
N THR A 177 3.57 9.82 5.29
CA THR A 177 3.76 8.50 4.70
C THR A 177 2.85 7.49 5.39
N GLN A 178 2.07 6.72 4.64
CA GLN A 178 1.17 5.71 5.17
C GLN A 178 1.89 4.37 5.36
N LEU A 179 1.54 3.69 6.44
CA LEU A 179 2.10 2.40 6.81
C LEU A 179 1.24 1.27 6.22
N LEU A 180 1.76 0.58 5.20
CA LEU A 180 1.08 -0.50 4.49
C LEU A 180 1.64 -1.85 4.96
N ALA A 181 0.94 -2.52 5.87
CA ALA A 181 1.32 -3.85 6.34
C ALA A 181 1.22 -4.88 5.20
N ALA A 182 2.35 -5.51 4.86
CA ALA A 182 2.47 -6.42 3.72
C ALA A 182 2.95 -7.82 4.15
N SER A 183 2.84 -8.80 3.23
CA SER A 183 3.18 -10.20 3.51
C SER A 183 2.35 -10.78 4.66
N LEU A 184 1.08 -10.38 4.77
CA LEU A 184 0.14 -10.94 5.76
C LEU A 184 -0.32 -12.33 5.33
N ARG A 185 -0.41 -13.28 6.28
CA ARG A 185 -0.64 -14.69 5.96
C ARG A 185 -1.77 -15.33 6.76
N SER A 186 -2.33 -14.62 7.73
CA SER A 186 -3.39 -15.14 8.59
C SER A 186 -4.35 -14.03 9.02
N PRO A 187 -5.59 -14.38 9.42
CA PRO A 187 -6.50 -13.40 10.05
C PRO A 187 -5.89 -12.73 11.30
N LEU A 188 -5.04 -13.44 12.04
CA LEU A 188 -4.33 -12.87 13.18
C LEU A 188 -3.38 -11.74 12.77
N HIS A 189 -2.66 -11.89 11.65
CA HIS A 189 -1.81 -10.81 11.14
C HIS A 189 -2.63 -9.56 10.78
N VAL A 190 -3.84 -9.73 10.22
CA VAL A 190 -4.72 -8.58 9.90
C VAL A 190 -5.20 -7.89 11.18
N HIS A 191 -5.66 -8.68 12.16
CA HIS A 191 -6.05 -8.19 13.48
C HIS A 191 -4.91 -7.41 14.14
N ASP A 192 -3.71 -7.99 14.19
CA ASP A 192 -2.56 -7.38 14.87
C ASP A 192 -2.04 -6.13 14.14
N ALA A 193 -2.09 -6.12 12.78
CA ALA A 193 -1.78 -4.94 11.99
C ALA A 193 -2.75 -3.78 12.29
N ALA A 194 -4.05 -4.10 12.43
CA ALA A 194 -5.06 -3.11 12.80
C ALA A 194 -4.81 -2.54 14.22
N LEU A 195 -4.50 -3.40 15.19
CA LEU A 195 -4.17 -2.96 16.56
C LEU A 195 -2.83 -2.20 16.63
N ALA A 196 -1.88 -2.54 15.77
CA ALA A 196 -0.61 -1.82 15.64
C ALA A 196 -0.78 -0.44 15.00
N GLY A 197 -1.94 -0.14 14.41
CA GLY A 197 -2.25 1.14 13.79
C GLY A 197 -1.73 1.29 12.37
N ALA A 198 -1.61 0.18 11.61
CA ALA A 198 -1.34 0.25 10.18
C ALA A 198 -2.41 1.08 9.46
N ASP A 199 -2.00 1.92 8.51
CA ASP A 199 -2.94 2.72 7.71
C ASP A 199 -3.59 1.88 6.60
N VAL A 200 -2.89 0.84 6.14
CA VAL A 200 -3.30 -0.08 5.08
C VAL A 200 -2.84 -1.50 5.43
N ALA A 201 -3.66 -2.50 5.10
CA ALA A 201 -3.28 -3.92 5.09
C ALA A 201 -3.49 -4.47 3.67
N THR A 202 -2.45 -5.05 3.05
CA THR A 202 -2.61 -5.73 1.76
C THR A 202 -2.67 -7.24 1.94
N LEU A 203 -3.71 -7.85 1.37
CA LEU A 203 -4.13 -9.22 1.61
C LEU A 203 -4.07 -10.04 0.32
N PRO A 204 -3.43 -11.20 0.30
CA PRO A 204 -3.64 -12.14 -0.79
C PRO A 204 -5.13 -12.56 -0.84
N PRO A 205 -5.70 -12.84 -2.02
CA PRO A 205 -7.12 -13.21 -2.16
C PRO A 205 -7.54 -14.36 -1.23
N THR A 206 -6.68 -15.36 -1.08
CA THR A 206 -6.94 -16.51 -0.18
C THR A 206 -7.08 -16.12 1.28
N LEU A 207 -6.38 -15.08 1.73
CA LEU A 207 -6.55 -14.56 3.08
C LEU A 207 -7.83 -13.71 3.18
N PHE A 208 -8.12 -12.89 2.17
CA PHE A 208 -9.34 -12.08 2.14
C PHE A 208 -10.60 -12.93 2.19
N ASP A 209 -10.63 -14.08 1.49
CA ASP A 209 -11.75 -15.02 1.50
C ASP A 209 -11.93 -15.74 2.87
N LEU A 210 -10.96 -15.65 3.81
CA LEU A 210 -11.04 -16.20 5.17
C LEU A 210 -11.58 -15.23 6.21
N LEU A 211 -11.70 -13.94 5.87
CA LEU A 211 -12.17 -12.90 6.80
C LEU A 211 -13.68 -12.74 6.78
#